data_a9e6210869155da09b4c835dc4759db1
#
_entry.id   a9e6210869155da09b4c835dc4759db1
#
_cell.length_a   1.000
_cell.length_b   1.000
_cell.length_c   1.000
_cell.angle_alpha   90.00
_cell.angle_beta   90.00
_cell.angle_gamma   90.00
#
_symmetry.space_group_name_H-M   'P 1'
#
loop_
_entity.id
_entity.type
_entity.pdbx_description
1 polymer ?
#
loop_
_entity_poly.entity_id
_entity_poly.type
_entity_poly.pdbx_seq_one_letter_code
_entity_poly.pdbx_strand_id
1 'polypeptide(L)'
;MGATVVGLVMGSDSDWPVMEEAAGVLDEFGVGYEADVVSAHRMPHEMVEYGTRAHERGLRVIIAGAGGAAHLPGMLASVTPLPVIGVPVPLRYLDGMDSLLSIVQMPGGVPVATVSVAGAKNAGLLAVRILGAGADDEAQRLRTAMLEYQRGLKDEATAKGERLRSRRSSSGLGFGIR
;
A
#
# COMPACT_ATOMS: atom_id res chain seq x y z
N MET A 1 -20.92 -0.94 7.41
CA MET A 1 -19.50 -1.25 7.16
C MET A 1 -19.45 -2.63 6.54
N GLY A 2 -18.70 -2.81 5.46
CA GLY A 2 -18.50 -4.11 4.84
C GLY A 2 -17.74 -5.08 5.77
N ALA A 3 -17.69 -6.37 5.40
CA ALA A 3 -16.88 -7.35 6.11
C ALA A 3 -15.40 -6.92 6.12
N THR A 4 -14.68 -7.17 7.21
CA THR A 4 -13.23 -6.97 7.32
C THR A 4 -12.51 -7.99 6.44
N VAL A 5 -11.85 -7.52 5.37
CA VAL A 5 -11.19 -8.37 4.37
C VAL A 5 -9.72 -8.03 4.16
N VAL A 6 -9.21 -6.95 4.76
CA VAL A 6 -7.80 -6.55 4.70
C VAL A 6 -7.22 -6.49 6.12
N GLY A 7 -6.07 -7.11 6.31
CA GLY A 7 -5.24 -6.89 7.50
C GLY A 7 -4.23 -5.78 7.22
N LEU A 8 -4.25 -4.71 8.01
CA LEU A 8 -3.30 -3.61 7.94
C LEU A 8 -2.42 -3.67 9.20
N VAL A 9 -1.23 -4.25 9.09
CA VAL A 9 -0.38 -4.51 10.25
C VAL A 9 0.97 -3.83 10.14
N MET A 10 1.57 -3.52 11.30
CA MET A 10 2.84 -2.83 11.36
C MET A 10 3.70 -3.32 12.54
N GLY A 11 5.01 -3.08 12.46
CA GLY A 11 5.96 -3.50 13.50
C GLY A 11 5.92 -2.66 14.77
N SER A 12 5.40 -1.45 14.68
CA SER A 12 5.27 -0.48 15.78
C SER A 12 4.17 0.52 15.46
N ASP A 13 3.54 1.10 16.49
CA ASP A 13 2.62 2.24 16.38
C ASP A 13 3.27 3.50 15.78
N SER A 14 4.60 3.62 15.92
CA SER A 14 5.39 4.67 15.24
C SER A 14 5.34 4.61 13.71
N ASP A 15 4.92 3.49 13.12
CA ASP A 15 4.79 3.31 11.69
C ASP A 15 3.43 3.83 11.16
N TRP A 16 2.49 4.09 12.07
CA TRP A 16 1.14 4.52 11.73
C TRP A 16 1.07 5.76 10.83
N PRO A 17 1.86 6.83 11.04
CA PRO A 17 1.82 8.01 10.17
C PRO A 17 2.09 7.71 8.68
N VAL A 18 2.79 6.62 8.37
CA VAL A 18 2.96 6.11 7.01
C VAL A 18 1.78 5.22 6.63
N MET A 19 1.40 4.31 7.51
CA MET A 19 0.41 3.27 7.21
C MET A 19 -1.03 3.78 7.13
N GLU A 20 -1.36 4.90 7.81
CA GLU A 20 -2.68 5.53 7.73
C GLU A 20 -3.08 5.97 6.31
N GLU A 21 -2.12 6.20 5.41
CA GLU A 21 -2.42 6.46 4.01
C GLU A 21 -3.07 5.25 3.31
N ALA A 22 -2.70 4.03 3.70
CA ALA A 22 -3.37 2.82 3.20
C ALA A 22 -4.78 2.70 3.76
N ALA A 23 -4.96 3.00 5.05
CA ALA A 23 -6.27 3.04 5.70
C ALA A 23 -7.20 4.03 4.98
N GLY A 24 -6.73 5.25 4.71
CA GLY A 24 -7.49 6.27 3.98
C GLY A 24 -7.95 5.80 2.59
N VAL A 25 -7.11 5.05 1.87
CA VAL A 25 -7.52 4.45 0.59
C VAL A 25 -8.60 3.39 0.79
N LEU A 26 -8.43 2.51 1.77
CA LEU A 26 -9.42 1.47 2.04
C LEU A 26 -10.78 2.08 2.42
N ASP A 27 -10.78 3.14 3.22
CA ASP A 27 -11.98 3.92 3.57
C ASP A 27 -12.62 4.56 2.33
N GLU A 28 -11.82 5.21 1.46
CA GLU A 28 -12.29 5.82 0.21
C GLU A 28 -12.99 4.81 -0.70
N PHE A 29 -12.48 3.58 -0.78
CA PHE A 29 -13.06 2.52 -1.59
C PHE A 29 -14.13 1.67 -0.86
N GLY A 30 -14.42 1.99 0.40
CA GLY A 30 -15.40 1.26 1.22
C GLY A 30 -14.99 -0.18 1.51
N VAL A 31 -13.69 -0.45 1.65
CA VAL A 31 -13.13 -1.77 1.96
C VAL A 31 -12.92 -1.90 3.46
N GLY A 32 -13.53 -2.89 4.08
CA GLY A 32 -13.35 -3.17 5.52
C GLY A 32 -11.96 -3.71 5.83
N TYR A 33 -11.31 -3.15 6.84
CA TYR A 33 -10.00 -3.58 7.30
C TYR A 33 -9.90 -3.61 8.83
N GLU A 34 -8.93 -4.33 9.35
CA GLU A 34 -8.45 -4.24 10.72
C GLU A 34 -7.04 -3.64 10.72
N ALA A 35 -6.70 -2.81 11.72
CA ALA A 35 -5.37 -2.25 11.88
C ALA A 35 -4.79 -2.65 13.24
N ASP A 36 -3.55 -3.20 13.25
CA ASP A 36 -2.92 -3.65 14.49
C ASP A 36 -1.38 -3.59 14.42
N VAL A 37 -0.76 -3.60 15.61
CA VAL A 37 0.69 -3.76 15.77
C VAL A 37 1.01 -5.24 15.96
N VAL A 38 1.72 -5.80 15.00
CA VAL A 38 2.16 -7.21 15.00
C VAL A 38 3.67 -7.25 14.79
N SER A 39 4.44 -7.17 15.89
CA SER A 39 5.90 -7.06 15.78
C SER A 39 6.57 -8.41 15.59
N ALA A 40 7.19 -8.62 14.42
CA ALA A 40 7.91 -9.85 14.11
C ALA A 40 9.03 -10.20 15.12
N HIS A 41 9.68 -9.19 15.70
CA HIS A 41 10.81 -9.38 16.61
C HIS A 41 10.42 -9.42 18.08
N ARG A 42 9.31 -8.79 18.46
CA ARG A 42 8.89 -8.66 19.86
C ARG A 42 7.68 -9.54 20.21
N MET A 43 6.93 -9.95 19.19
CA MET A 43 5.71 -10.75 19.29
C MET A 43 5.74 -11.86 18.23
N PRO A 44 6.81 -12.72 18.18
CA PRO A 44 7.00 -13.67 17.07
C PRO A 44 5.90 -14.75 17.03
N HIS A 45 5.40 -15.19 18.16
CA HIS A 45 4.34 -16.21 18.22
C HIS A 45 3.00 -15.66 17.74
N GLU A 46 2.63 -14.47 18.19
CA GLU A 46 1.42 -13.75 17.79
C GLU A 46 1.47 -13.40 16.30
N MET A 47 2.63 -13.03 15.78
CA MET A 47 2.83 -12.77 14.35
C MET A 47 2.60 -14.03 13.52
N VAL A 48 3.15 -15.18 13.93
CA VAL A 48 2.92 -16.46 13.25
C VAL A 48 1.44 -16.85 13.33
N GLU A 49 0.81 -16.71 14.48
CA GLU A 49 -0.61 -17.00 14.66
C GLU A 49 -1.46 -16.08 13.78
N TYR A 50 -1.15 -14.77 13.76
CA TYR A 50 -1.85 -13.79 12.91
C TYR A 50 -1.82 -14.22 11.44
N GLY A 51 -0.64 -14.50 10.89
CA GLY A 51 -0.47 -14.88 9.48
C GLY A 51 -1.15 -16.20 9.14
N THR A 52 -0.96 -17.22 9.98
CA THR A 52 -1.52 -18.56 9.77
C THR A 52 -3.05 -18.55 9.76
N ARG A 53 -3.67 -17.79 10.68
CA ARG A 53 -5.13 -17.77 10.84
C ARG A 53 -5.84 -16.63 10.09
N ALA A 54 -5.10 -15.76 9.40
CA ALA A 54 -5.67 -14.62 8.70
C ALA A 54 -6.79 -15.02 7.72
N HIS A 55 -6.56 -16.05 6.92
CA HIS A 55 -7.55 -16.53 5.94
C HIS A 55 -8.80 -17.14 6.59
N GLU A 56 -8.67 -17.79 7.76
CA GLU A 56 -9.78 -18.37 8.52
C GLU A 56 -10.70 -17.29 9.09
N ARG A 57 -10.16 -16.08 9.36
CA ARG A 57 -10.92 -14.92 9.83
C ARG A 57 -11.61 -14.14 8.71
N GLY A 58 -11.44 -14.57 7.45
CA GLY A 58 -12.03 -13.94 6.28
C GLY A 58 -11.19 -12.84 5.64
N LEU A 59 -9.93 -12.64 6.10
CA LEU A 59 -9.01 -11.74 5.41
C LEU A 59 -8.64 -12.30 4.03
N ARG A 60 -8.44 -11.42 3.08
CA ARG A 60 -8.12 -11.74 1.67
C ARG A 60 -6.77 -11.16 1.23
N VAL A 61 -6.29 -10.12 1.91
CA VAL A 61 -5.01 -9.44 1.65
C VAL A 61 -4.44 -8.95 2.98
N ILE A 62 -3.12 -8.99 3.12
CA ILE A 62 -2.41 -8.38 4.25
C ILE A 62 -1.52 -7.25 3.70
N ILE A 63 -1.63 -6.05 4.26
CA ILE A 63 -0.70 -4.95 4.07
C ILE A 63 0.17 -4.88 5.32
N ALA A 64 1.48 -5.03 5.17
CA ALA A 64 2.40 -5.08 6.29
C ALA A 64 3.48 -4.01 6.15
N GLY A 65 3.55 -3.08 7.11
CA GLY A 65 4.54 -2.02 7.20
C GLY A 65 5.65 -2.37 8.19
N ALA A 66 6.90 -2.11 7.81
CA ALA A 66 8.03 -2.29 8.70
C ALA A 66 9.22 -1.40 8.31
N GLY A 67 9.99 -0.96 9.32
CA GLY A 67 11.17 -0.14 9.16
C GLY A 67 12.46 -0.84 9.61
N GLY A 68 13.60 -0.43 9.07
CA GLY A 68 14.93 -0.96 9.40
C GLY A 68 15.09 -2.42 8.98
N ALA A 69 15.29 -3.33 9.95
CA ALA A 69 15.21 -4.78 9.74
C ALA A 69 13.76 -5.20 9.51
N ALA A 70 13.21 -4.85 8.36
CA ALA A 70 11.80 -4.90 8.02
C ALA A 70 11.33 -6.32 7.68
N HIS A 71 11.43 -7.26 8.63
CA HIS A 71 11.17 -8.68 8.41
C HIS A 71 9.67 -9.03 8.39
N LEU A 72 8.80 -8.21 8.99
CA LEU A 72 7.38 -8.53 9.17
C LEU A 72 6.67 -8.97 7.88
N PRO A 73 6.77 -8.26 6.72
CA PRO A 73 6.07 -8.68 5.52
C PRO A 73 6.50 -10.04 5.00
N GLY A 74 7.81 -10.31 4.99
CA GLY A 74 8.37 -11.59 4.54
C GLY A 74 8.01 -12.74 5.47
N MET A 75 8.02 -12.52 6.78
CA MET A 75 7.65 -13.54 7.77
C MET A 75 6.16 -13.87 7.68
N LEU A 76 5.29 -12.88 7.52
CA LEU A 76 3.86 -13.13 7.27
C LEU A 76 3.64 -13.89 5.97
N ALA A 77 4.31 -13.51 4.89
CA ALA A 77 4.20 -14.20 3.59
C ALA A 77 4.64 -15.69 3.66
N SER A 78 5.53 -16.02 4.59
CA SER A 78 5.98 -17.42 4.76
C SER A 78 4.97 -18.33 5.46
N VAL A 79 3.98 -17.76 6.16
CA VAL A 79 3.03 -18.54 6.99
C VAL A 79 1.56 -18.36 6.58
N THR A 80 1.27 -17.49 5.61
CA THR A 80 -0.09 -17.25 5.12
C THR A 80 -0.24 -17.64 3.64
N PRO A 81 -1.39 -18.18 3.22
CA PRO A 81 -1.69 -18.36 1.79
C PRO A 81 -2.15 -17.06 1.11
N LEU A 82 -2.36 -15.97 1.87
CA LEU A 82 -2.87 -14.71 1.35
C LEU A 82 -1.79 -13.88 0.67
N PRO A 83 -2.13 -13.03 -0.32
CA PRO A 83 -1.24 -12.00 -0.83
C PRO A 83 -0.77 -11.07 0.30
N VAL A 84 0.55 -10.83 0.36
CA VAL A 84 1.15 -9.87 1.30
C VAL A 84 1.74 -8.71 0.51
N ILE A 85 1.35 -7.49 0.87
CA ILE A 85 1.88 -6.24 0.34
C ILE A 85 2.81 -5.63 1.38
N GLY A 86 4.09 -5.47 1.04
CA GLY A 86 5.10 -4.91 1.93
C GLY A 86 5.27 -3.40 1.73
N VAL A 87 5.19 -2.65 2.81
CA VAL A 87 5.43 -1.21 2.83
C VAL A 87 6.73 -0.93 3.56
N PRO A 88 7.80 -0.51 2.86
CA PRO A 88 9.02 -0.05 3.50
C PRO A 88 8.78 1.27 4.25
N VAL A 89 8.87 1.25 5.59
CA VAL A 89 8.73 2.45 6.42
C VAL A 89 10.12 3.08 6.59
N PRO A 90 10.30 4.36 6.21
CA PRO A 90 11.58 5.04 6.36
C PRO A 90 11.88 5.32 7.83
N LEU A 91 13.09 5.03 8.26
CA LEU A 91 13.62 5.39 9.56
C LEU A 91 14.66 6.51 9.44
N ARG A 92 15.20 6.94 10.58
CA ARG A 92 16.16 8.04 10.68
C ARG A 92 17.42 7.84 9.82
N TYR A 93 17.86 6.60 9.63
CA TYR A 93 19.09 6.28 8.92
C TYR A 93 18.76 5.60 7.58
N LEU A 94 19.66 5.76 6.59
CA LEU A 94 19.57 5.12 5.27
C LEU A 94 18.33 5.46 4.43
N ASP A 95 17.54 6.46 4.83
CA ASP A 95 16.38 6.97 4.08
C ASP A 95 15.39 5.86 3.63
N GLY A 96 15.28 4.80 4.43
CA GLY A 96 14.39 3.66 4.15
C GLY A 96 14.95 2.60 3.19
N MET A 97 16.21 2.71 2.75
CA MET A 97 16.84 1.71 1.89
C MET A 97 17.03 0.36 2.60
N ASP A 98 17.33 0.38 3.89
CA ASP A 98 17.37 -0.80 4.75
C ASP A 98 16.01 -1.50 4.82
N SER A 99 14.93 -0.75 5.00
CA SER A 99 13.56 -1.26 4.98
C SER A 99 13.19 -1.86 3.63
N LEU A 100 13.48 -1.14 2.54
CA LEU A 100 13.20 -1.60 1.18
C LEU A 100 13.94 -2.90 0.87
N LEU A 101 15.25 -2.94 1.11
CA LEU A 101 16.06 -4.12 0.79
C LEU A 101 15.70 -5.32 1.67
N SER A 102 15.29 -5.10 2.92
CA SER A 102 14.81 -6.17 3.81
C SER A 102 13.51 -6.80 3.33
N ILE A 103 12.65 -6.05 2.64
CA ILE A 103 11.33 -6.52 2.19
C ILE A 103 11.39 -7.10 0.77
N VAL A 104 12.12 -6.44 -0.15
CA VAL A 104 12.03 -6.77 -1.59
C VAL A 104 12.80 -8.04 -1.96
N GLN A 105 13.89 -8.38 -1.24
CA GLN A 105 14.77 -9.51 -1.58
C GLN A 105 14.26 -10.83 -0.97
N MET A 106 13.06 -11.24 -1.37
CA MET A 106 12.47 -12.48 -0.91
C MET A 106 13.00 -13.70 -1.66
N PRO A 107 13.14 -14.87 -0.98
CA PRO A 107 13.51 -16.11 -1.62
C PRO A 107 12.40 -16.60 -2.57
N GLY A 108 12.79 -17.42 -3.55
CA GLY A 108 11.83 -18.08 -4.44
C GLY A 108 10.81 -18.91 -3.65
N GLY A 109 9.52 -18.75 -3.97
CA GLY A 109 8.41 -19.44 -3.30
C GLY A 109 7.72 -18.66 -2.18
N VAL A 110 8.28 -17.51 -1.73
CA VAL A 110 7.68 -16.66 -0.68
C VAL A 110 7.57 -15.22 -1.20
N PRO A 111 6.57 -14.90 -2.03
CA PRO A 111 6.44 -13.59 -2.66
C PRO A 111 5.90 -12.54 -1.69
N VAL A 112 6.47 -11.31 -1.76
CA VAL A 112 5.92 -10.10 -1.18
C VAL A 112 5.79 -9.04 -2.27
N ALA A 113 4.60 -8.47 -2.46
CA ALA A 113 4.37 -7.36 -3.38
C ALA A 113 4.86 -6.05 -2.74
N THR A 114 6.13 -5.71 -2.96
CA THR A 114 6.74 -4.54 -2.31
C THR A 114 6.39 -3.25 -3.06
N VAL A 115 5.89 -2.25 -2.34
CA VAL A 115 5.67 -0.88 -2.86
C VAL A 115 6.88 0.02 -2.60
N SER A 116 6.83 1.28 -3.05
CA SER A 116 7.90 2.26 -2.79
C SER A 116 8.07 2.55 -1.29
N VAL A 117 9.23 3.11 -0.91
CA VAL A 117 9.44 3.63 0.45
C VAL A 117 8.34 4.65 0.78
N ALA A 118 7.76 4.54 1.96
CA ALA A 118 6.58 5.30 2.41
C ALA A 118 5.34 5.19 1.47
N GLY A 119 5.27 4.15 0.62
CA GLY A 119 4.24 4.02 -0.40
C GLY A 119 2.93 3.38 0.07
N ALA A 120 2.50 3.60 1.31
CA ALA A 120 1.32 2.95 1.88
C ALA A 120 0.03 3.26 1.10
N LYS A 121 -0.12 4.46 0.53
CA LYS A 121 -1.21 4.77 -0.39
C LYS A 121 -1.29 3.77 -1.56
N ASN A 122 -0.14 3.48 -2.18
CA ASN A 122 -0.08 2.50 -3.27
C ASN A 122 -0.34 1.07 -2.80
N ALA A 123 0.01 0.73 -1.55
CA ALA A 123 -0.33 -0.55 -0.96
C ALA A 123 -1.86 -0.71 -0.80
N GLY A 124 -2.55 0.32 -0.33
CA GLY A 124 -4.01 0.35 -0.28
C GLY A 124 -4.65 0.19 -1.66
N LEU A 125 -4.17 0.95 -2.66
CA LEU A 125 -4.65 0.84 -4.04
C LEU A 125 -4.38 -0.55 -4.65
N LEU A 126 -3.24 -1.18 -4.32
CA LEU A 126 -2.92 -2.53 -4.78
C LEU A 126 -3.85 -3.56 -4.13
N ALA A 127 -4.13 -3.43 -2.82
CA ALA A 127 -5.10 -4.30 -2.13
C ALA A 127 -6.49 -4.20 -2.78
N VAL A 128 -6.97 -2.99 -3.08
CA VAL A 128 -8.24 -2.78 -3.81
C VAL A 128 -8.23 -3.48 -5.17
N ARG A 129 -7.12 -3.43 -5.91
CA ARG A 129 -6.98 -4.11 -7.21
C ARG A 129 -6.97 -5.63 -7.08
N ILE A 130 -6.29 -6.17 -6.06
CA ILE A 130 -6.29 -7.61 -5.78
C ILE A 130 -7.72 -8.09 -5.48
N LEU A 131 -8.44 -7.37 -4.61
CA LEU A 131 -9.84 -7.67 -4.29
C LEU A 131 -10.74 -7.52 -5.53
N GLY A 132 -10.48 -6.51 -6.36
CA GLY A 132 -11.18 -6.26 -7.61
C GLY A 132 -10.91 -7.28 -8.72
N ALA A 133 -9.90 -8.15 -8.61
CA ALA A 133 -9.61 -9.18 -9.60
C ALA A 133 -10.58 -10.38 -9.55
N GLY A 134 -11.40 -10.49 -8.50
CA GLY A 134 -12.43 -11.51 -8.37
C GLY A 134 -13.56 -11.37 -9.40
N ALA A 135 -14.50 -12.34 -9.39
CA ALA A 135 -15.62 -12.39 -10.33
C ALA A 135 -16.98 -12.02 -9.67
N ASP A 136 -17.00 -11.78 -8.38
CA ASP A 136 -18.20 -11.43 -7.61
C ASP A 136 -18.60 -9.94 -7.81
N ASP A 137 -19.80 -9.59 -7.35
CA ASP A 137 -20.35 -8.24 -7.46
C ASP A 137 -19.47 -7.19 -6.75
N GLU A 138 -18.89 -7.56 -5.62
CA GLU A 138 -17.99 -6.67 -4.87
C GLU A 138 -16.70 -6.39 -5.65
N ALA A 139 -16.11 -7.39 -6.27
CA ALA A 139 -14.96 -7.21 -7.14
C ALA A 139 -15.31 -6.31 -8.34
N GLN A 140 -16.51 -6.45 -8.91
CA GLN A 140 -16.97 -5.57 -9.99
C GLN A 140 -17.14 -4.13 -9.50
N ARG A 141 -17.72 -3.92 -8.32
CA ARG A 141 -17.83 -2.60 -7.70
C ARG A 141 -16.47 -1.94 -7.54
N LEU A 142 -15.50 -2.67 -7.00
CA LEU A 142 -14.12 -2.17 -6.78
C LEU A 142 -13.42 -1.83 -8.10
N ARG A 143 -13.60 -2.64 -9.15
CA ARG A 143 -13.07 -2.32 -10.49
C ARG A 143 -13.66 -1.02 -11.05
N THR A 144 -14.96 -0.83 -10.91
CA THR A 144 -15.64 0.38 -11.37
C THR A 144 -15.12 1.61 -10.63
N ALA A 145 -15.03 1.54 -9.31
CA ALA A 145 -14.47 2.62 -8.49
C ALA A 145 -13.00 2.92 -8.84
N MET A 146 -12.20 1.88 -9.10
CA MET A 146 -10.80 2.04 -9.53
C MET A 146 -10.67 2.74 -10.88
N LEU A 147 -11.54 2.42 -11.84
CA LEU A 147 -11.56 3.11 -13.14
C LEU A 147 -11.92 4.59 -12.99
N GLU A 148 -12.83 4.91 -12.09
CA GLU A 148 -13.19 6.30 -11.80
C GLU A 148 -12.03 7.05 -11.11
N TYR A 149 -11.42 6.44 -10.11
CA TYR A 149 -10.20 6.97 -9.48
C TYR A 149 -9.10 7.28 -10.51
N GLN A 150 -8.86 6.36 -11.45
CA GLN A 150 -7.86 6.57 -12.51
C GLN A 150 -8.22 7.71 -13.47
N ARG A 151 -9.51 7.92 -13.77
CA ARG A 151 -9.97 9.09 -14.54
C ARG A 151 -9.64 10.39 -13.79
N GLY A 152 -9.93 10.45 -12.50
CA GLY A 152 -9.60 11.59 -11.65
C GLY A 152 -8.11 11.93 -11.68
N LEU A 153 -7.22 10.94 -11.59
CA LEU A 153 -5.76 11.15 -11.72
C LEU A 153 -5.38 11.74 -13.08
N LYS A 154 -6.00 11.26 -14.17
CA LYS A 154 -5.79 11.82 -15.51
C LYS A 154 -6.22 13.28 -15.60
N ASP A 155 -7.39 13.60 -15.07
CA ASP A 155 -7.96 14.95 -15.12
C ASP A 155 -7.08 15.93 -14.33
N GLU A 156 -6.60 15.52 -13.14
CA GLU A 156 -5.64 16.29 -12.37
C GLU A 156 -4.33 16.56 -13.14
N ALA A 157 -3.77 15.51 -13.77
CA ALA A 157 -2.55 15.65 -14.56
C ALA A 157 -2.74 16.59 -15.76
N THR A 158 -3.89 16.49 -16.43
CA THR A 158 -4.28 17.36 -17.53
C THR A 158 -4.36 18.80 -17.07
N ALA A 159 -5.06 19.08 -15.98
CA ALA A 159 -5.19 20.41 -15.41
C ALA A 159 -3.84 21.01 -14.96
N LYS A 160 -2.93 20.18 -14.41
CA LYS A 160 -1.55 20.60 -14.09
C LYS A 160 -0.79 21.03 -15.35
N GLY A 161 -0.94 20.27 -16.45
CA GLY A 161 -0.34 20.61 -17.74
C GLY A 161 -0.88 21.92 -18.32
N GLU A 162 -2.18 22.16 -18.25
CA GLU A 162 -2.82 23.42 -18.70
C GLU A 162 -2.33 24.62 -17.90
N ARG A 163 -2.28 24.49 -16.57
CA ARG A 163 -1.72 25.58 -15.73
C ARG A 163 -0.27 25.90 -16.07
N LEU A 164 0.56 24.88 -16.35
CA LEU A 164 1.94 25.11 -16.77
C LEU A 164 2.02 25.86 -18.12
N ARG A 165 1.23 25.44 -19.11
CA ARG A 165 1.17 26.10 -20.43
C ARG A 165 0.72 27.58 -20.32
N SER A 166 -0.32 27.83 -19.52
CA SER A 166 -0.82 29.20 -19.28
C SER A 166 0.22 30.09 -18.63
N ARG A 167 0.96 29.61 -17.64
CA ARG A 167 2.06 30.37 -17.00
C ARG A 167 3.17 30.69 -17.97
N ARG A 168 3.53 29.79 -18.87
CA ARG A 168 4.56 30.05 -19.90
C ARG A 168 4.09 31.08 -20.93
N SER A 169 2.82 31.09 -21.31
CA SER A 169 2.25 32.05 -22.23
C SER A 169 2.17 33.46 -21.64
N SER A 170 1.90 33.59 -20.33
CA SER A 170 1.81 34.88 -19.63
C SER A 170 3.18 35.46 -19.23
N SER A 171 4.22 34.62 -19.10
CA SER A 171 5.58 35.08 -18.79
C SER A 171 6.38 35.54 -20.02
N GLY A 172 5.72 35.91 -21.13
CA GLY A 172 6.21 36.51 -22.37
C GLY A 172 7.70 36.86 -22.42
N LEU A 173 8.57 35.86 -22.50
CA LEU A 173 9.94 36.06 -22.99
C LEU A 173 9.88 36.02 -24.52
N GLY A 174 9.44 37.14 -25.09
CA GLY A 174 9.70 37.45 -26.49
C GLY A 174 11.21 37.51 -26.70
N PHE A 175 11.80 36.42 -27.17
CA PHE A 175 13.07 36.53 -27.88
C PHE A 175 12.79 37.26 -29.19
N GLY A 176 12.90 38.60 -29.17
CA GLY A 176 13.04 39.37 -30.37
C GLY A 176 14.34 38.99 -31.07
N ILE A 177 14.23 38.19 -32.11
CA ILE A 177 15.29 38.04 -33.08
C ILE A 177 15.30 39.33 -33.90
N ARG A 178 16.35 40.15 -33.76
CA ARG A 178 16.73 41.16 -34.72
C ARG A 178 17.69 40.54 -35.72
#